data_ab2f48bb636c0f59864af1a69478bb3a
#
_entry.id   ab2f48bb636c0f59864af1a69478bb3a
#
_cell.length_a   1.000
_cell.length_b   1.000
_cell.length_c   1.000
_cell.angle_alpha   90.00
_cell.angle_beta   90.00
_cell.angle_gamma   90.00
#
_symmetry.space_group_name_H-M   'P 1'
#
loop_
_entity.id
_entity.type
_entity.pdbx_description
1 polymer ?
#
loop_
_entity_poly.entity_id
_entity_poly.type
_entity_poly.pdbx_seq_one_letter_code
_entity_poly.pdbx_strand_id
1 'polypeptide(L)'
;MKKIKELKKEIETNVEDPRRKYGNLRHKIEDIIIIGFCTIICGGQDYVDMEEFGIEREEWLRKFLELPNGIPDSDTFRRMFERIKPEELSQSLFNWLEAEWEERTVIAVDGKTIKGSKNKNHKAYHVVSAFVAENHITFGEITVDEKSNEITAVPELLNMLEIEGAVITADSMSCQKKITEKIISEKADYVIGLKQNQPALFEDAEDYFNEFASELPVFTETDKGHGRIEKREYRLLTDLSWLEQKDEWCGLNALGMVKSTVVENNKKREFIRYFITSLTDLHEFSSAVRKHWSIENQLHWSLDVIFREDASRTKKDNSPLNLNILRKNALPLLKNVQSARVSMKKLMFKAALNVDWLQKILFTPLK
;
A
#
# COMPACT_ATOMS: atom_id res chain seq x y z
N MET A 1 -23.80 2.43 -10.75
CA MET A 1 -24.76 1.62 -9.95
C MET A 1 -24.48 0.11 -10.02
N LYS A 2 -24.11 -0.45 -11.19
CA LYS A 2 -23.73 -1.88 -11.31
C LYS A 2 -22.57 -2.21 -10.37
N LYS A 3 -21.48 -1.47 -10.44
CA LYS A 3 -20.24 -1.70 -9.64
C LYS A 3 -20.46 -1.70 -8.12
N ILE A 4 -21.39 -0.87 -7.59
CA ILE A 4 -21.69 -0.89 -6.14
C ILE A 4 -22.55 -2.09 -5.72
N LYS A 5 -23.38 -2.61 -6.65
CA LYS A 5 -24.12 -3.86 -6.43
C LYS A 5 -23.18 -5.07 -6.43
N GLU A 6 -22.11 -5.01 -7.20
CA GLU A 6 -21.03 -5.98 -7.20
C GLU A 6 -20.28 -5.94 -5.85
N LEU A 7 -19.93 -4.75 -5.36
CA LEU A 7 -19.35 -4.60 -4.01
C LEU A 7 -20.27 -5.17 -2.92
N LYS A 8 -21.58 -4.86 -3.01
CA LYS A 8 -22.56 -5.42 -2.06
C LYS A 8 -22.50 -6.95 -2.06
N LYS A 9 -22.49 -7.57 -3.24
CA LYS A 9 -22.43 -9.03 -3.39
C LYS A 9 -21.11 -9.60 -2.86
N GLU A 10 -19.97 -8.94 -3.11
CA GLU A 10 -18.67 -9.35 -2.57
C GLU A 10 -18.68 -9.35 -1.04
N ILE A 11 -19.23 -8.30 -0.41
CA ILE A 11 -19.34 -8.21 1.04
C ILE A 11 -20.28 -9.29 1.58
N GLU A 12 -21.47 -9.46 0.99
CA GLU A 12 -22.45 -10.48 1.39
C GLU A 12 -21.87 -11.91 1.34
N THR A 13 -20.96 -12.16 0.39
CA THR A 13 -20.38 -13.50 0.15
C THR A 13 -19.18 -13.77 1.05
N ASN A 14 -18.32 -12.77 1.26
CA ASN A 14 -16.97 -12.99 1.80
C ASN A 14 -16.77 -12.39 3.20
N VAL A 15 -17.68 -11.53 3.69
CA VAL A 15 -17.57 -10.95 5.05
C VAL A 15 -18.57 -11.61 5.97
N GLU A 16 -18.08 -12.34 6.96
CA GLU A 16 -18.93 -12.93 7.98
C GLU A 16 -19.50 -11.85 8.92
N ASP A 17 -20.83 -11.85 9.10
CA ASP A 17 -21.46 -10.95 10.08
C ASP A 17 -21.12 -11.41 11.51
N PRO A 18 -20.32 -10.63 12.27
CA PRO A 18 -19.85 -11.03 13.59
C PRO A 18 -20.95 -10.99 14.68
N ARG A 19 -22.15 -10.61 14.33
CA ARG A 19 -23.28 -10.55 15.26
C ARG A 19 -23.93 -11.93 15.42
N ARG A 20 -24.55 -12.18 16.60
CA ARG A 20 -25.26 -13.44 16.87
C ARG A 20 -26.44 -13.60 15.91
N LYS A 21 -26.56 -14.76 15.26
CA LYS A 21 -27.63 -15.10 14.30
C LYS A 21 -29.06 -15.08 14.89
N TYR A 22 -29.18 -15.14 16.20
CA TYR A 22 -30.47 -15.18 16.93
C TYR A 22 -30.90 -13.80 17.49
N GLY A 23 -30.43 -12.73 16.91
CA GLY A 23 -30.79 -11.36 17.30
C GLY A 23 -31.60 -10.65 16.22
N ASN A 24 -32.31 -9.60 16.62
CA ASN A 24 -33.01 -8.72 15.69
C ASN A 24 -31.93 -7.84 14.98
N LEU A 25 -31.39 -8.36 13.87
CA LEU A 25 -30.39 -7.65 13.05
C LEU A 25 -31.08 -6.50 12.32
N ARG A 26 -31.06 -5.30 12.93
CA ARG A 26 -31.74 -4.12 12.37
C ARG A 26 -31.13 -3.61 11.09
N HIS A 27 -29.81 -3.74 10.93
CA HIS A 27 -29.05 -3.22 9.78
C HIS A 27 -28.21 -4.34 9.17
N LYS A 28 -28.10 -4.37 7.86
CA LYS A 28 -27.30 -5.32 7.11
C LYS A 28 -25.83 -4.94 7.18
N ILE A 29 -24.93 -5.93 7.19
CA ILE A 29 -23.48 -5.69 7.26
C ILE A 29 -22.96 -4.96 6.02
N GLU A 30 -23.48 -5.34 4.84
CA GLU A 30 -23.11 -4.68 3.59
C GLU A 30 -23.53 -3.21 3.54
N ASP A 31 -24.71 -2.86 4.12
CA ASP A 31 -25.15 -1.46 4.22
C ASP A 31 -24.18 -0.65 5.09
N ILE A 32 -23.76 -1.21 6.24
CA ILE A 32 -22.81 -0.58 7.17
C ILE A 32 -21.46 -0.34 6.50
N ILE A 33 -20.89 -1.35 5.83
CA ILE A 33 -19.57 -1.26 5.20
C ILE A 33 -19.59 -0.27 4.03
N ILE A 34 -20.63 -0.31 3.17
CA ILE A 34 -20.72 0.56 2.00
C ILE A 34 -20.91 2.02 2.42
N ILE A 35 -21.73 2.31 3.44
CA ILE A 35 -21.88 3.67 3.98
C ILE A 35 -20.53 4.16 4.50
N GLY A 36 -19.83 3.35 5.31
CA GLY A 36 -18.52 3.69 5.84
C GLY A 36 -17.49 3.95 4.74
N PHE A 37 -17.48 3.14 3.69
CA PHE A 37 -16.57 3.32 2.56
C PHE A 37 -16.86 4.62 1.78
N CYS A 38 -18.12 4.90 1.48
CA CYS A 38 -18.52 6.16 0.85
C CYS A 38 -18.16 7.38 1.70
N THR A 39 -18.33 7.27 3.03
CA THR A 39 -17.95 8.32 3.97
C THR A 39 -16.46 8.63 3.92
N ILE A 40 -15.59 7.59 3.92
CA ILE A 40 -14.13 7.75 3.77
C ILE A 40 -13.77 8.42 2.45
N ILE A 41 -14.40 8.06 1.33
CA ILE A 41 -14.22 8.70 0.02
C ILE A 41 -14.59 10.18 0.05
N CYS A 42 -15.59 10.55 0.84
CA CYS A 42 -16.01 11.94 1.04
C CYS A 42 -15.17 12.72 2.05
N GLY A 43 -14.23 12.08 2.74
CA GLY A 43 -13.33 12.72 3.71
C GLY A 43 -13.74 12.59 5.16
N GLY A 44 -14.81 11.83 5.46
CA GLY A 44 -15.17 11.48 6.83
C GLY A 44 -14.07 10.67 7.53
N GLN A 45 -14.00 10.79 8.84
CA GLN A 45 -12.87 10.28 9.63
C GLN A 45 -13.27 9.24 10.67
N ASP A 46 -14.53 9.27 11.14
CA ASP A 46 -15.00 8.43 12.24
C ASP A 46 -16.46 7.96 12.04
N TYR A 47 -17.01 7.34 13.06
CA TYR A 47 -18.34 6.71 13.01
C TYR A 47 -19.49 7.72 13.09
N VAL A 48 -19.25 8.89 13.68
CA VAL A 48 -20.22 9.99 13.69
C VAL A 48 -20.35 10.53 12.28
N ASP A 49 -19.23 10.72 11.58
CA ASP A 49 -19.24 11.12 10.16
C ASP A 49 -19.99 10.09 9.28
N MET A 50 -19.92 8.77 9.62
CA MET A 50 -20.64 7.73 8.88
C MET A 50 -22.15 7.83 9.07
N GLU A 51 -22.62 8.09 10.29
CA GLU A 51 -24.02 8.34 10.60
C GLU A 51 -24.55 9.58 9.89
N GLU A 52 -23.85 10.72 10.02
CA GLU A 52 -24.21 11.98 9.36
C GLU A 52 -24.24 11.84 7.83
N PHE A 53 -23.20 11.23 7.24
CA PHE A 53 -23.19 10.96 5.80
C PHE A 53 -24.37 10.09 5.38
N GLY A 54 -24.69 9.06 6.17
CA GLY A 54 -25.81 8.17 5.92
C GLY A 54 -27.14 8.94 5.89
N ILE A 55 -27.39 9.78 6.91
CA ILE A 55 -28.59 10.61 7.05
C ILE A 55 -28.73 11.56 5.87
N GLU A 56 -27.67 12.32 5.55
CA GLU A 56 -27.66 13.31 4.47
C GLU A 56 -27.77 12.68 3.06
N ARG A 57 -27.45 11.40 2.91
CA ARG A 57 -27.45 10.68 1.63
C ARG A 57 -28.42 9.50 1.57
N GLU A 58 -29.36 9.37 2.52
CA GLU A 58 -30.26 8.23 2.64
C GLU A 58 -31.06 7.97 1.34
N GLU A 59 -31.62 8.99 0.72
CA GLU A 59 -32.36 8.85 -0.54
C GLU A 59 -31.49 8.29 -1.67
N TRP A 60 -30.23 8.68 -1.73
CA TRP A 60 -29.31 8.17 -2.73
C TRP A 60 -28.87 6.75 -2.40
N LEU A 61 -28.57 6.44 -1.15
CA LEU A 61 -28.17 5.13 -0.67
C LEU A 61 -29.27 4.09 -0.90
N ARG A 62 -30.55 4.44 -0.70
CA ARG A 62 -31.70 3.58 -0.95
C ARG A 62 -31.88 3.15 -2.42
N LYS A 63 -31.15 3.72 -3.35
CA LYS A 63 -31.16 3.27 -4.76
C LYS A 63 -30.43 1.93 -4.94
N PHE A 64 -29.62 1.50 -3.97
CA PHE A 64 -28.83 0.27 -4.03
C PHE A 64 -28.66 -0.46 -2.69
N LEU A 65 -28.92 0.19 -1.57
CA LEU A 65 -28.96 -0.42 -0.22
C LEU A 65 -30.42 -0.61 0.21
N GLU A 66 -30.64 -1.62 1.06
CA GLU A 66 -32.00 -1.92 1.51
C GLU A 66 -32.42 -1.03 2.69
N LEU A 67 -31.50 -0.74 3.60
CA LEU A 67 -31.71 0.10 4.79
C LEU A 67 -33.05 -0.20 5.51
N PRO A 68 -33.28 -1.45 5.94
CA PRO A 68 -34.59 -1.90 6.42
C PRO A 68 -35.07 -1.13 7.64
N ASN A 69 -34.17 -0.57 8.43
CA ASN A 69 -34.45 0.24 9.62
C ASN A 69 -33.80 1.63 9.54
N GLY A 70 -33.62 2.18 8.34
CA GLY A 70 -32.96 3.46 8.13
C GLY A 70 -31.44 3.38 8.28
N ILE A 71 -30.82 4.49 8.61
CA ILE A 71 -29.38 4.61 8.77
C ILE A 71 -28.97 4.08 10.15
N PRO A 72 -27.86 3.28 10.23
CA PRO A 72 -27.28 2.88 11.51
C PRO A 72 -26.78 4.08 12.31
N ASP A 73 -26.90 4.04 13.62
CA ASP A 73 -26.28 5.01 14.51
C ASP A 73 -24.73 4.81 14.60
N SER A 74 -24.02 5.82 15.06
CA SER A 74 -22.57 5.81 15.19
C SER A 74 -22.06 4.68 16.09
N ASP A 75 -22.80 4.29 17.11
CA ASP A 75 -22.50 3.15 17.98
C ASP A 75 -22.60 1.82 17.24
N THR A 76 -23.55 1.69 16.30
CA THR A 76 -23.69 0.50 15.46
C THR A 76 -22.50 0.40 14.49
N PHE A 77 -22.12 1.48 13.82
CA PHE A 77 -20.91 1.51 13.00
C PHE A 77 -19.70 1.10 13.82
N ARG A 78 -19.49 1.71 14.99
CA ARG A 78 -18.37 1.42 15.87
C ARG A 78 -18.31 -0.07 16.24
N ARG A 79 -19.40 -0.65 16.73
CA ARG A 79 -19.46 -2.06 17.15
C ARG A 79 -19.20 -3.02 15.99
N MET A 80 -19.61 -2.66 14.78
CA MET A 80 -19.36 -3.48 13.60
C MET A 80 -17.90 -3.44 13.20
N PHE A 81 -17.31 -2.25 13.04
CA PHE A 81 -15.90 -2.11 12.68
C PHE A 81 -14.92 -2.60 13.77
N GLU A 82 -15.35 -2.70 15.04
CA GLU A 82 -14.59 -3.37 16.10
C GLU A 82 -14.51 -4.89 15.88
N ARG A 83 -15.47 -5.51 15.17
CA ARG A 83 -15.65 -6.98 15.12
C ARG A 83 -15.46 -7.61 13.75
N ILE A 84 -15.66 -6.86 12.66
CA ILE A 84 -15.39 -7.35 11.30
C ILE A 84 -13.94 -7.83 11.24
N LYS A 85 -13.72 -9.00 10.65
CA LYS A 85 -12.38 -9.53 10.43
C LYS A 85 -11.69 -8.72 9.32
N PRO A 86 -10.52 -8.14 9.59
CA PRO A 86 -9.82 -7.30 8.62
C PRO A 86 -9.51 -8.04 7.31
N GLU A 87 -9.14 -9.31 7.39
CA GLU A 87 -8.75 -10.14 6.24
C GLU A 87 -9.92 -10.31 5.27
N GLU A 88 -11.13 -10.58 5.79
CA GLU A 88 -12.35 -10.74 4.99
C GLU A 88 -12.76 -9.42 4.32
N LEU A 89 -12.66 -8.30 5.03
CA LEU A 89 -12.95 -6.97 4.49
C LEU A 89 -11.94 -6.56 3.42
N SER A 90 -10.65 -6.79 3.68
CA SER A 90 -9.57 -6.49 2.73
C SER A 90 -9.75 -7.26 1.43
N GLN A 91 -9.97 -8.58 1.53
CA GLN A 91 -10.19 -9.43 0.37
C GLN A 91 -11.42 -9.05 -0.45
N SER A 92 -12.55 -8.73 0.22
CA SER A 92 -13.78 -8.32 -0.47
C SER A 92 -13.62 -7.02 -1.24
N LEU A 93 -12.95 -6.03 -0.66
CA LEU A 93 -12.68 -4.76 -1.34
C LEU A 93 -11.68 -4.92 -2.49
N PHE A 94 -10.64 -5.74 -2.29
CA PHE A 94 -9.67 -6.04 -3.33
C PHE A 94 -10.32 -6.74 -4.53
N ASN A 95 -11.10 -7.79 -4.30
CA ASN A 95 -11.82 -8.50 -5.37
C ASN A 95 -12.74 -7.55 -6.16
N TRP A 96 -13.43 -6.64 -5.45
CA TRP A 96 -14.30 -5.67 -6.09
C TRP A 96 -13.58 -4.63 -6.95
N LEU A 97 -12.33 -4.28 -6.61
CA LEU A 97 -11.53 -3.35 -7.40
C LEU A 97 -11.17 -3.93 -8.77
N GLU A 98 -11.23 -5.29 -8.93
CA GLU A 98 -10.92 -5.99 -10.19
C GLU A 98 -9.56 -5.54 -10.76
N ALA A 99 -8.55 -5.49 -9.88
CA ALA A 99 -7.23 -5.04 -10.26
C ALA A 99 -6.55 -6.06 -11.17
N GLU A 100 -6.27 -5.68 -12.38
CA GLU A 100 -5.38 -6.40 -13.28
C GLU A 100 -4.00 -5.74 -13.24
N TRP A 101 -2.94 -6.53 -13.38
CA TRP A 101 -1.58 -6.03 -13.58
C TRP A 101 -0.93 -6.72 -14.77
N GLU A 102 0.01 -6.00 -15.36
CA GLU A 102 0.80 -6.48 -16.48
C GLU A 102 2.05 -7.22 -15.99
N GLU A 103 2.62 -8.05 -16.85
CA GLU A 103 3.95 -8.62 -16.64
C GLU A 103 4.96 -7.49 -16.35
N ARG A 104 5.92 -7.74 -15.44
CA ARG A 104 6.92 -6.77 -14.95
C ARG A 104 6.34 -5.64 -14.08
N THR A 105 5.11 -5.77 -13.61
CA THR A 105 4.55 -4.85 -12.60
C THR A 105 5.41 -4.83 -11.35
N VAL A 106 5.69 -3.64 -10.84
CA VAL A 106 6.47 -3.47 -9.61
C VAL A 106 5.55 -3.47 -8.40
N ILE A 107 5.77 -4.45 -7.52
CA ILE A 107 5.06 -4.56 -6.23
C ILE A 107 6.03 -4.14 -5.12
N ALA A 108 5.78 -2.99 -4.52
CA ALA A 108 6.55 -2.48 -3.39
C ALA A 108 6.02 -3.08 -2.07
N VAL A 109 6.91 -3.69 -1.30
CA VAL A 109 6.60 -4.25 0.02
C VAL A 109 7.25 -3.39 1.10
N ASP A 110 6.44 -2.86 2.02
CA ASP A 110 6.93 -2.05 3.15
C ASP A 110 5.94 -2.09 4.31
N GLY A 111 6.45 -1.80 5.50
CA GLY A 111 5.69 -1.80 6.74
C GLY A 111 5.34 -0.41 7.24
N LYS A 112 4.10 -0.21 7.70
CA LYS A 112 3.64 1.03 8.31
C LYS A 112 3.01 0.81 9.69
N THR A 113 3.43 1.60 10.66
CA THR A 113 2.79 1.61 11.98
C THR A 113 1.60 2.57 11.99
N ILE A 114 0.41 2.05 12.31
CA ILE A 114 -0.81 2.84 12.55
C ILE A 114 -0.71 3.48 13.94
N LYS A 115 -0.04 4.62 14.07
CA LYS A 115 0.29 5.25 15.38
C LYS A 115 -0.95 5.54 16.23
N GLY A 116 -2.07 5.93 15.58
CA GLY A 116 -3.35 6.19 16.20
C GLY A 116 -3.98 4.99 16.91
N SER A 117 -3.57 3.75 16.58
CA SER A 117 -4.14 2.52 17.14
C SER A 117 -3.67 2.18 18.54
N LYS A 118 -2.54 2.75 19.00
CA LYS A 118 -1.97 2.46 20.33
C LYS A 118 -2.97 2.75 21.45
N ASN A 119 -3.13 1.80 22.37
CA ASN A 119 -3.91 1.98 23.58
C ASN A 119 -3.18 1.43 24.82
N LYS A 120 -3.88 1.35 25.98
CA LYS A 120 -3.29 0.84 27.23
C LYS A 120 -3.01 -0.66 27.20
N ASN A 121 -3.70 -1.42 26.35
CA ASN A 121 -3.67 -2.88 26.34
C ASN A 121 -2.80 -3.46 25.22
N HIS A 122 -2.52 -2.70 24.15
CA HIS A 122 -1.67 -3.17 23.06
C HIS A 122 -0.82 -2.03 22.46
N LYS A 123 0.31 -2.40 21.85
CA LYS A 123 1.14 -1.53 21.02
C LYS A 123 0.36 -1.11 19.77
N ALA A 124 0.86 -0.09 19.06
CA ALA A 124 0.28 0.28 17.77
C ALA A 124 0.44 -0.87 16.77
N TYR A 125 -0.62 -1.14 15.99
CA TYR A 125 -0.56 -2.12 14.91
C TYR A 125 0.49 -1.72 13.89
N HIS A 126 1.25 -2.70 13.45
CA HIS A 126 2.18 -2.56 12.35
C HIS A 126 1.69 -3.43 11.19
N VAL A 127 1.54 -2.83 10.00
CA VAL A 127 0.96 -3.49 8.83
C VAL A 127 1.98 -3.50 7.71
N VAL A 128 2.35 -4.69 7.25
CA VAL A 128 3.16 -4.89 6.05
C VAL A 128 2.23 -4.99 4.85
N SER A 129 2.46 -4.17 3.85
CA SER A 129 1.59 -4.06 2.66
C SER A 129 2.39 -4.32 1.39
N ALA A 130 1.77 -5.00 0.43
CA ALA A 130 2.21 -5.10 -0.95
C ALA A 130 1.42 -4.08 -1.79
N PHE A 131 2.11 -3.13 -2.39
CA PHE A 131 1.53 -1.99 -3.09
C PHE A 131 1.97 -1.94 -4.54
N VAL A 132 1.01 -1.91 -5.45
CA VAL A 132 1.23 -1.74 -6.89
C VAL A 132 1.29 -0.26 -7.22
N ALA A 133 2.46 0.18 -7.69
CA ALA A 133 2.74 1.60 -7.92
C ALA A 133 1.91 2.22 -9.05
N GLU A 134 1.61 1.44 -10.08
CA GLU A 134 0.98 1.87 -11.32
C GLU A 134 -0.48 2.29 -11.12
N ASN A 135 -1.23 1.52 -10.37
CA ASN A 135 -2.67 1.74 -10.15
C ASN A 135 -3.03 2.13 -8.71
N HIS A 136 -2.01 2.30 -7.85
CA HIS A 136 -2.16 2.68 -6.44
C HIS A 136 -2.94 1.68 -5.57
N ILE A 137 -2.95 0.41 -5.94
CA ILE A 137 -3.70 -0.63 -5.25
C ILE A 137 -2.81 -1.31 -4.20
N THR A 138 -3.36 -1.52 -3.01
CA THR A 138 -2.80 -2.44 -2.02
C THR A 138 -3.27 -3.85 -2.38
N PHE A 139 -2.33 -4.67 -2.87
CA PHE A 139 -2.57 -6.03 -3.36
C PHE A 139 -2.77 -7.03 -2.22
N GLY A 140 -2.17 -6.78 -1.07
CA GLY A 140 -2.32 -7.57 0.14
C GLY A 140 -1.66 -6.91 1.33
N GLU A 141 -2.00 -7.40 2.52
CA GLU A 141 -1.42 -6.88 3.76
C GLU A 141 -1.46 -7.92 4.88
N ILE A 142 -0.49 -7.83 5.77
CA ILE A 142 -0.42 -8.63 7.01
C ILE A 142 -0.18 -7.69 8.18
N THR A 143 -0.95 -7.89 9.25
CA THR A 143 -0.72 -7.21 10.53
C THR A 143 0.28 -7.98 11.37
N VAL A 144 1.29 -7.30 11.88
CA VAL A 144 2.28 -7.87 12.79
C VAL A 144 2.31 -7.11 14.11
N ASP A 145 2.66 -7.81 15.19
CA ASP A 145 2.67 -7.23 16.55
C ASP A 145 3.78 -6.20 16.73
N GLU A 146 4.90 -6.40 16.06
CA GLU A 146 6.08 -5.52 16.15
C GLU A 146 6.76 -5.37 14.79
N LYS A 147 7.42 -4.24 14.56
CA LYS A 147 8.20 -3.98 13.34
C LYS A 147 9.27 -5.05 13.08
N SER A 148 9.88 -5.61 14.12
CA SER A 148 10.88 -6.69 14.01
C SER A 148 10.33 -7.96 13.32
N ASN A 149 9.01 -8.12 13.28
CA ASN A 149 8.36 -9.28 12.67
C ASN A 149 8.13 -9.12 11.15
N GLU A 150 8.51 -8.00 10.54
CA GLU A 150 8.42 -7.80 9.08
C GLU A 150 9.14 -8.91 8.30
N ILE A 151 10.32 -9.33 8.79
CA ILE A 151 11.12 -10.39 8.15
C ILE A 151 10.34 -11.71 8.00
N THR A 152 9.49 -12.03 8.96
CA THR A 152 8.64 -13.23 8.91
C THR A 152 7.34 -13.01 8.18
N ALA A 153 6.82 -11.79 8.20
CA ALA A 153 5.57 -11.43 7.55
C ALA A 153 5.69 -11.33 6.02
N VAL A 154 6.85 -10.87 5.50
CA VAL A 154 7.03 -10.71 4.04
C VAL A 154 6.87 -12.04 3.29
N PRO A 155 7.53 -13.16 3.65
CA PRO A 155 7.29 -14.44 3.00
C PRO A 155 5.84 -14.92 3.10
N GLU A 156 5.19 -14.69 4.24
CA GLU A 156 3.77 -15.04 4.45
C GLU A 156 2.85 -14.21 3.55
N LEU A 157 3.09 -12.90 3.46
CA LEU A 157 2.37 -12.02 2.56
C LEU A 157 2.53 -12.48 1.10
N LEU A 158 3.75 -12.77 0.66
CA LEU A 158 4.03 -13.24 -0.70
C LEU A 158 3.36 -14.59 -1.02
N ASN A 159 3.15 -15.45 -0.02
CA ASN A 159 2.39 -16.70 -0.20
C ASN A 159 0.91 -16.48 -0.50
N MET A 160 0.34 -15.36 -0.10
CA MET A 160 -1.08 -15.04 -0.29
C MET A 160 -1.35 -14.39 -1.66
N LEU A 161 -0.30 -14.05 -2.41
CA LEU A 161 -0.36 -13.22 -3.60
C LEU A 161 0.08 -14.00 -4.85
N GLU A 162 -0.59 -13.75 -5.96
CA GLU A 162 -0.12 -14.23 -7.27
C GLU A 162 0.89 -13.22 -7.82
N ILE A 163 2.19 -13.51 -7.66
CA ILE A 163 3.27 -12.58 -8.02
C ILE A 163 4.11 -13.03 -9.23
N GLU A 164 3.71 -14.10 -9.92
CA GLU A 164 4.43 -14.60 -11.11
C GLU A 164 4.62 -13.48 -12.14
N GLY A 165 5.85 -13.30 -12.60
CA GLY A 165 6.24 -12.25 -13.57
C GLY A 165 6.38 -10.85 -12.99
N ALA A 166 6.05 -10.60 -11.72
CA ALA A 166 6.22 -9.30 -11.07
C ALA A 166 7.68 -9.04 -10.64
N VAL A 167 7.96 -7.78 -10.31
CA VAL A 167 9.22 -7.36 -9.67
C VAL A 167 8.92 -6.89 -8.24
N ILE A 168 9.35 -7.68 -7.27
CA ILE A 168 9.15 -7.36 -5.85
C ILE A 168 10.26 -6.39 -5.38
N THR A 169 9.87 -5.28 -4.79
CA THR A 169 10.84 -4.35 -4.19
C THR A 169 10.61 -4.24 -2.69
N ALA A 170 11.69 -4.24 -1.92
CA ALA A 170 11.62 -4.15 -0.48
C ALA A 170 12.82 -3.39 0.11
N ASP A 171 12.66 -2.94 1.35
CA ASP A 171 13.73 -2.30 2.08
C ASP A 171 14.82 -3.31 2.54
N SER A 172 15.86 -2.78 3.16
CA SER A 172 17.01 -3.61 3.61
C SER A 172 16.66 -4.60 4.73
N MET A 173 15.60 -4.41 5.50
CA MET A 173 15.17 -5.41 6.50
C MET A 173 14.76 -6.71 5.83
N SER A 174 14.20 -6.61 4.64
CA SER A 174 13.80 -7.74 3.80
C SER A 174 14.96 -8.37 3.01
N CYS A 175 16.19 -7.87 3.16
CA CYS A 175 17.39 -8.49 2.58
C CYS A 175 17.75 -9.77 3.35
N GLN A 176 17.03 -10.85 3.03
CA GLN A 176 17.12 -12.16 3.68
C GLN A 176 17.08 -13.28 2.63
N LYS A 177 17.93 -14.30 2.77
CA LYS A 177 18.05 -15.42 1.83
C LYS A 177 16.69 -16.13 1.60
N LYS A 178 15.91 -16.32 2.66
CA LYS A 178 14.58 -16.93 2.59
C LYS A 178 13.58 -16.10 1.79
N ILE A 179 13.71 -14.78 1.79
CA ILE A 179 12.83 -13.89 1.04
C ILE A 179 13.17 -13.96 -0.46
N THR A 180 14.45 -13.91 -0.82
CA THR A 180 14.87 -14.07 -2.23
C THR A 180 14.50 -15.45 -2.77
N GLU A 181 14.71 -16.53 -1.98
CA GLU A 181 14.29 -17.89 -2.34
C GLU A 181 12.77 -17.95 -2.60
N LYS A 182 11.96 -17.34 -1.70
CA LYS A 182 10.51 -17.31 -1.87
C LYS A 182 10.10 -16.58 -3.14
N ILE A 183 10.64 -15.39 -3.40
CA ILE A 183 10.31 -14.60 -4.60
C ILE A 183 10.62 -15.39 -5.89
N ILE A 184 11.81 -15.97 -5.96
CA ILE A 184 12.23 -16.76 -7.14
C ILE A 184 11.42 -18.02 -7.30
N SER A 185 11.04 -18.70 -6.20
CA SER A 185 10.18 -19.89 -6.26
C SER A 185 8.79 -19.59 -6.83
N GLU A 186 8.28 -18.37 -6.67
CA GLU A 186 7.04 -17.88 -7.27
C GLU A 186 7.23 -17.29 -8.68
N LYS A 187 8.40 -17.49 -9.30
CA LYS A 187 8.77 -16.98 -10.64
C LYS A 187 8.66 -15.44 -10.76
N ALA A 188 8.94 -14.73 -9.69
CA ALA A 188 9.04 -13.27 -9.66
C ALA A 188 10.49 -12.84 -9.58
N ASP A 189 10.74 -11.58 -9.93
CA ASP A 189 12.04 -10.91 -9.79
C ASP A 189 12.07 -10.04 -8.52
N TYR A 190 13.27 -9.60 -8.12
CA TYR A 190 13.39 -8.72 -6.97
C TYR A 190 14.44 -7.61 -7.14
N VAL A 191 14.20 -6.50 -6.40
CA VAL A 191 15.18 -5.45 -6.10
C VAL A 191 15.06 -5.12 -4.62
N ILE A 192 16.04 -5.51 -3.81
CA ILE A 192 16.01 -5.38 -2.36
C ILE A 192 17.18 -4.52 -1.90
N GLY A 193 16.90 -3.55 -1.01
CA GLY A 193 17.93 -2.70 -0.44
C GLY A 193 18.97 -3.51 0.34
N LEU A 194 20.25 -3.18 0.17
CA LEU A 194 21.38 -3.82 0.88
C LEU A 194 21.97 -2.83 1.88
N LYS A 195 22.15 -3.25 3.11
CA LYS A 195 22.76 -2.49 4.21
C LYS A 195 23.57 -3.41 5.11
N GLN A 196 24.10 -2.85 6.19
CA GLN A 196 24.94 -3.54 7.19
C GLN A 196 24.25 -4.68 7.96
N ASN A 197 22.97 -4.96 7.74
CA ASN A 197 22.34 -6.20 8.23
C ASN A 197 22.84 -7.46 7.50
N GLN A 198 23.51 -7.28 6.34
CA GLN A 198 24.28 -8.28 5.59
C GLN A 198 25.70 -7.75 5.41
N PRO A 199 26.54 -7.75 6.47
CA PRO A 199 27.78 -6.96 6.51
C PRO A 199 28.79 -7.35 5.44
N ALA A 200 29.05 -8.64 5.24
CA ALA A 200 30.03 -9.08 4.25
C ALA A 200 29.60 -8.73 2.82
N LEU A 201 28.34 -8.98 2.46
CA LEU A 201 27.81 -8.62 1.13
C LEU A 201 27.77 -7.10 0.91
N PHE A 202 27.51 -6.34 1.99
CA PHE A 202 27.51 -4.88 1.92
C PHE A 202 28.94 -4.33 1.71
N GLU A 203 29.94 -4.84 2.43
CA GLU A 203 31.36 -4.46 2.30
C GLU A 203 31.87 -4.79 0.91
N ASP A 204 31.61 -6.01 0.41
CA ASP A 204 31.97 -6.43 -0.95
C ASP A 204 31.39 -5.49 -2.01
N ALA A 205 30.09 -5.13 -1.88
CA ALA A 205 29.43 -4.21 -2.80
C ALA A 205 30.00 -2.79 -2.70
N GLU A 206 30.22 -2.27 -1.48
CA GLU A 206 30.76 -0.93 -1.24
C GLU A 206 32.17 -0.79 -1.81
N ASP A 207 33.06 -1.76 -1.56
CA ASP A 207 34.44 -1.77 -2.04
C ASP A 207 34.48 -1.81 -3.57
N TYR A 208 33.70 -2.69 -4.20
CA TYR A 208 33.64 -2.78 -5.65
C TYR A 208 33.17 -1.47 -6.30
N PHE A 209 32.06 -0.90 -5.82
CA PHE A 209 31.55 0.34 -6.38
C PHE A 209 32.44 1.56 -6.07
N ASN A 210 33.16 1.58 -4.98
CA ASN A 210 34.14 2.64 -4.69
C ASN A 210 35.29 2.63 -5.69
N GLU A 211 35.75 1.46 -6.13
CA GLU A 211 36.87 1.31 -7.04
C GLU A 211 36.45 1.39 -8.51
N PHE A 212 35.38 0.67 -8.89
CA PHE A 212 35.05 0.41 -10.31
C PHE A 212 33.75 1.06 -10.79
N ALA A 213 33.01 1.83 -9.98
CA ALA A 213 31.75 2.42 -10.43
C ALA A 213 31.86 3.29 -11.67
N SER A 214 33.01 3.96 -11.89
CA SER A 214 33.23 4.81 -13.08
C SER A 214 33.31 4.03 -14.38
N GLU A 215 33.59 2.74 -14.35
CA GLU A 215 33.69 1.85 -15.50
C GLU A 215 32.34 1.27 -15.94
N LEU A 216 31.35 1.30 -15.03
CA LEU A 216 30.03 0.76 -15.29
C LEU A 216 29.12 1.75 -16.04
N PRO A 217 28.25 1.26 -16.92
CA PRO A 217 27.20 2.07 -17.53
C PRO A 217 26.37 2.81 -16.46
N VAL A 218 26.01 4.06 -16.76
CA VAL A 218 25.22 4.90 -15.87
C VAL A 218 23.93 5.35 -16.55
N PHE A 219 22.81 5.15 -15.87
CA PHE A 219 21.55 5.80 -16.21
C PHE A 219 21.29 6.94 -15.22
N THR A 220 20.84 8.10 -15.71
CA THR A 220 20.69 9.31 -14.90
C THR A 220 19.29 9.89 -15.05
N GLU A 221 18.66 10.18 -13.92
CA GLU A 221 17.40 10.91 -13.83
C GLU A 221 17.57 12.19 -13.01
N THR A 222 16.79 13.22 -13.35
CA THR A 222 16.78 14.48 -12.59
C THR A 222 15.34 14.92 -12.33
N ASP A 223 14.99 15.06 -11.06
CA ASP A 223 13.73 15.62 -10.61
C ASP A 223 13.93 17.06 -10.11
N LYS A 224 12.99 17.94 -10.45
CA LYS A 224 12.94 19.32 -9.97
C LYS A 224 11.56 19.60 -9.36
N GLY A 225 11.51 20.01 -8.12
CA GLY A 225 10.25 20.37 -7.46
C GLY A 225 10.47 20.99 -6.08
N HIS A 226 9.57 21.86 -5.67
CA HIS A 226 9.55 22.46 -4.31
C HIS A 226 10.88 23.10 -3.86
N GLY A 227 11.61 23.72 -4.79
CA GLY A 227 12.92 24.34 -4.48
C GLY A 227 14.07 23.35 -4.32
N ARG A 228 13.85 22.07 -4.63
CA ARG A 228 14.82 20.97 -4.56
C ARG A 228 15.10 20.44 -5.96
N ILE A 229 16.38 20.16 -6.24
CA ILE A 229 16.82 19.41 -7.41
C ILE A 229 17.43 18.11 -6.90
N GLU A 230 17.00 17.00 -7.43
CA GLU A 230 17.55 15.70 -7.12
C GLU A 230 17.99 14.97 -8.39
N LYS A 231 19.28 14.70 -8.48
CA LYS A 231 19.90 13.89 -9.54
C LYS A 231 20.17 12.51 -9.00
N ARG A 232 19.70 11.46 -9.68
CA ARG A 232 19.98 10.05 -9.37
C ARG A 232 20.79 9.42 -10.50
N GLU A 233 21.85 8.74 -10.11
CA GLU A 233 22.70 7.95 -11.00
C GLU A 233 22.57 6.49 -10.59
N TYR A 234 22.13 5.66 -11.53
CA TYR A 234 21.94 4.22 -11.33
C TYR A 234 23.06 3.47 -12.06
N ARG A 235 23.61 2.47 -11.38
CA ARG A 235 24.59 1.54 -11.94
C ARG A 235 24.22 0.12 -11.57
N LEU A 236 24.53 -0.82 -12.46
CA LEU A 236 24.23 -2.23 -12.27
C LEU A 236 25.46 -3.06 -12.64
N LEU A 237 25.94 -3.86 -11.70
CA LEU A 237 27.04 -4.79 -11.84
C LEU A 237 26.48 -6.19 -12.03
N THR A 238 26.63 -6.77 -13.21
CA THR A 238 26.13 -8.11 -13.57
C THR A 238 27.19 -9.20 -13.53
N ASP A 239 28.47 -8.87 -13.62
CA ASP A 239 29.56 -9.83 -13.44
C ASP A 239 29.84 -10.00 -11.93
N LEU A 240 29.29 -11.05 -11.35
CA LEU A 240 29.44 -11.43 -9.96
C LEU A 240 30.34 -12.65 -9.77
N SER A 241 31.22 -12.98 -10.74
CA SER A 241 32.12 -14.14 -10.69
C SER A 241 33.13 -14.10 -9.53
N TRP A 242 33.42 -12.92 -9.05
CA TRP A 242 34.33 -12.64 -7.93
C TRP A 242 33.65 -12.72 -6.54
N LEU A 243 32.31 -12.70 -6.48
CA LEU A 243 31.54 -12.64 -5.24
C LEU A 243 31.39 -14.04 -4.65
N GLU A 244 32.09 -14.34 -3.56
CA GLU A 244 32.11 -15.68 -2.95
C GLU A 244 30.73 -16.13 -2.48
N GLN A 245 29.90 -15.20 -1.96
CA GLN A 245 28.57 -15.50 -1.41
C GLN A 245 27.47 -15.54 -2.46
N LYS A 246 27.75 -15.38 -3.76
CA LYS A 246 26.74 -15.32 -4.82
C LYS A 246 25.74 -16.47 -4.75
N ASP A 247 26.24 -17.69 -4.64
CA ASP A 247 25.43 -18.90 -4.68
C ASP A 247 24.56 -19.11 -3.41
N GLU A 248 24.80 -18.33 -2.37
CA GLU A 248 23.97 -18.34 -1.17
C GLU A 248 22.65 -17.54 -1.30
N TRP A 249 22.55 -16.72 -2.37
CA TRP A 249 21.43 -15.85 -2.63
C TRP A 249 20.68 -16.31 -3.88
N CYS A 250 19.49 -16.87 -3.68
CA CYS A 250 18.67 -17.38 -4.80
C CYS A 250 18.37 -16.25 -5.79
N GLY A 251 18.74 -16.47 -7.06
CA GLY A 251 18.48 -15.50 -8.13
C GLY A 251 19.31 -14.22 -8.08
N LEU A 252 20.40 -14.15 -7.32
CA LEU A 252 21.29 -12.99 -7.32
C LEU A 252 22.06 -12.90 -8.64
N ASN A 253 21.60 -12.03 -9.54
CA ASN A 253 22.19 -11.83 -10.87
C ASN A 253 22.97 -10.51 -10.99
N ALA A 254 22.69 -9.53 -10.12
CA ALA A 254 23.42 -8.27 -10.13
C ALA A 254 23.44 -7.59 -8.74
N LEU A 255 24.44 -6.73 -8.55
CA LEU A 255 24.48 -5.72 -7.50
C LEU A 255 24.16 -4.34 -8.11
N GLY A 256 23.28 -3.60 -7.45
CA GLY A 256 22.87 -2.27 -7.89
C GLY A 256 23.43 -1.17 -6.99
N MET A 257 23.81 -0.02 -7.58
CA MET A 257 24.14 1.19 -6.84
C MET A 257 23.30 2.37 -7.33
N VAL A 258 22.76 3.14 -6.38
CA VAL A 258 22.10 4.42 -6.66
C VAL A 258 22.78 5.53 -5.89
N LYS A 259 23.37 6.48 -6.62
CA LYS A 259 23.92 7.72 -6.07
C LYS A 259 22.91 8.84 -6.26
N SER A 260 22.38 9.38 -5.19
CA SER A 260 21.46 10.53 -5.18
C SER A 260 22.18 11.79 -4.75
N THR A 261 22.17 12.82 -5.61
CA THR A 261 22.67 14.16 -5.30
C THR A 261 21.49 15.11 -5.16
N VAL A 262 21.30 15.63 -3.96
CA VAL A 262 20.21 16.57 -3.61
C VAL A 262 20.77 17.96 -3.42
N VAL A 263 20.23 18.93 -4.15
CA VAL A 263 20.53 20.35 -3.99
C VAL A 263 19.26 21.08 -3.51
N GLU A 264 19.31 21.60 -2.29
CA GLU A 264 18.23 22.34 -1.64
C GLU A 264 18.82 23.51 -0.87
N ASN A 265 18.26 24.72 -1.04
CA ASN A 265 18.74 25.93 -0.38
C ASN A 265 20.27 26.16 -0.54
N ASN A 266 20.80 25.92 -1.74
CA ASN A 266 22.24 25.98 -2.09
C ASN A 266 23.14 25.00 -1.30
N LYS A 267 22.55 24.00 -0.61
CA LYS A 267 23.30 22.93 0.04
C LYS A 267 23.22 21.68 -0.80
N LYS A 268 24.37 21.09 -1.07
CA LYS A 268 24.50 19.79 -1.77
C LYS A 268 24.66 18.69 -0.74
N ARG A 269 23.89 17.60 -0.87
CA ARG A 269 24.04 16.36 -0.10
C ARG A 269 24.11 15.19 -1.08
N GLU A 270 24.91 14.21 -0.77
CA GLU A 270 25.04 12.99 -1.56
C GLU A 270 24.70 11.78 -0.69
N PHE A 271 24.01 10.81 -1.28
CA PHE A 271 23.63 9.56 -0.64
C PHE A 271 23.92 8.42 -1.61
N ILE A 272 24.52 7.34 -1.12
CA ILE A 272 24.70 6.12 -1.89
C ILE A 272 23.86 5.03 -1.23
N ARG A 273 23.23 4.20 -2.06
CA ARG A 273 22.46 3.02 -1.65
C ARG A 273 22.82 1.86 -2.54
N TYR A 274 22.96 0.68 -1.91
CA TYR A 274 23.25 -0.56 -2.61
C TYR A 274 22.03 -1.48 -2.58
N PHE A 275 21.97 -2.37 -3.56
CA PHE A 275 20.83 -3.28 -3.77
C PHE A 275 21.34 -4.64 -4.24
N ILE A 276 20.63 -5.69 -3.85
CA ILE A 276 20.70 -7.00 -4.48
C ILE A 276 19.52 -7.14 -5.44
N THR A 277 19.74 -7.79 -6.61
CA THR A 277 18.67 -7.94 -7.58
C THR A 277 18.83 -9.16 -8.47
N SER A 278 17.72 -9.74 -8.91
CA SER A 278 17.67 -10.75 -9.96
C SER A 278 17.65 -10.13 -11.37
N LEU A 279 17.39 -8.83 -11.48
CA LEU A 279 17.37 -8.11 -12.75
C LEU A 279 18.78 -7.90 -13.30
N THR A 280 18.91 -7.97 -14.63
CA THR A 280 20.16 -7.70 -15.35
C THR A 280 20.07 -6.49 -16.28
N ASP A 281 18.90 -5.91 -16.46
CA ASP A 281 18.69 -4.69 -17.23
C ASP A 281 18.73 -3.45 -16.33
N LEU A 282 19.56 -2.46 -16.69
CA LEU A 282 19.76 -1.23 -15.91
C LEU A 282 18.51 -0.34 -15.86
N HIS A 283 17.70 -0.33 -16.92
CA HIS A 283 16.48 0.48 -16.96
C HIS A 283 15.37 -0.15 -16.12
N GLU A 284 15.20 -1.47 -16.16
CA GLU A 284 14.29 -2.18 -15.29
C GLU A 284 14.66 -1.99 -13.81
N PHE A 285 15.94 -2.13 -13.48
CA PHE A 285 16.44 -1.87 -12.13
C PHE A 285 16.13 -0.44 -11.67
N SER A 286 16.45 0.57 -12.49
CA SER A 286 16.19 1.96 -12.13
C SER A 286 14.70 2.25 -11.94
N SER A 287 13.86 1.71 -12.83
CA SER A 287 12.39 1.80 -12.72
C SER A 287 11.87 1.17 -11.44
N ALA A 288 12.34 -0.04 -11.11
CA ALA A 288 11.92 -0.75 -9.90
C ALA A 288 12.31 0.01 -8.63
N VAL A 289 13.57 0.51 -8.54
CA VAL A 289 14.01 1.35 -7.42
C VAL A 289 13.17 2.61 -7.32
N ARG A 290 12.84 3.26 -8.43
CA ARG A 290 12.02 4.47 -8.44
C ARG A 290 10.59 4.21 -7.97
N LYS A 291 10.00 3.12 -8.43
CA LYS A 291 8.64 2.71 -8.07
C LYS A 291 8.52 2.23 -6.62
N HIS A 292 9.58 1.67 -6.02
CA HIS A 292 9.58 1.32 -4.60
C HIS A 292 9.19 2.51 -3.70
N TRP A 293 9.73 3.71 -3.99
CA TRP A 293 9.41 4.91 -3.22
C TRP A 293 7.95 5.36 -3.32
N SER A 294 7.18 4.77 -4.24
CA SER A 294 5.75 5.08 -4.35
C SER A 294 4.96 4.64 -3.13
N ILE A 295 5.35 3.55 -2.46
CA ILE A 295 4.66 3.09 -1.25
C ILE A 295 4.75 4.14 -0.13
N GLU A 296 5.93 4.75 0.06
CA GLU A 296 6.08 5.83 1.05
C GLU A 296 5.38 7.13 0.60
N ASN A 297 5.63 7.57 -0.64
CA ASN A 297 5.20 8.88 -1.12
C ASN A 297 3.75 8.94 -1.57
N GLN A 298 3.15 7.81 -1.91
CA GLN A 298 1.78 7.76 -2.44
C GLN A 298 0.84 7.05 -1.47
N LEU A 299 1.20 5.89 -0.91
CA LEU A 299 0.36 5.19 0.05
C LEU A 299 0.50 5.80 1.44
N HIS A 300 1.67 5.69 2.08
CA HIS A 300 1.86 6.10 3.48
C HIS A 300 1.60 7.58 3.69
N TRP A 301 2.12 8.44 2.81
CA TRP A 301 1.85 9.88 2.85
C TRP A 301 0.35 10.19 2.70
N SER A 302 -0.36 9.49 1.80
CA SER A 302 -1.81 9.70 1.63
C SER A 302 -2.59 9.30 2.87
N LEU A 303 -2.24 8.16 3.49
CA LEU A 303 -2.85 7.73 4.74
C LEU A 303 -2.67 8.79 5.84
N ASP A 304 -1.46 9.31 6.01
CA ASP A 304 -1.16 10.26 7.09
C ASP A 304 -1.67 11.67 6.83
N VAL A 305 -1.49 12.19 5.60
CA VAL A 305 -1.76 13.60 5.28
C VAL A 305 -3.16 13.82 4.71
N ILE A 306 -3.64 12.90 3.86
CA ILE A 306 -4.95 13.04 3.20
C ILE A 306 -6.04 12.47 4.10
N PHE A 307 -5.88 11.19 4.50
CA PHE A 307 -6.86 10.50 5.34
C PHE A 307 -6.65 10.73 6.83
N ARG A 308 -5.58 11.41 7.25
CA ARG A 308 -5.28 11.79 8.64
C ARG A 308 -5.26 10.59 9.60
N GLU A 309 -4.73 9.47 9.14
CA GLU A 309 -4.75 8.21 9.90
C GLU A 309 -4.06 8.31 11.25
N ASP A 310 -2.89 8.96 11.33
CA ASP A 310 -2.15 9.17 12.58
C ASP A 310 -2.94 9.99 13.62
N ALA A 311 -3.91 10.81 13.18
CA ALA A 311 -4.80 11.58 14.04
C ALA A 311 -6.06 10.82 14.47
N SER A 312 -6.30 9.61 13.93
CA SER A 312 -7.46 8.79 14.30
C SER A 312 -7.45 8.43 15.78
N ARG A 313 -8.61 8.56 16.42
CA ARG A 313 -8.80 8.20 17.83
C ARG A 313 -9.40 6.81 18.01
N THR A 314 -9.63 6.10 16.93
CA THR A 314 -10.19 4.76 16.92
C THR A 314 -9.10 3.75 17.30
N LYS A 315 -9.28 3.03 18.43
CA LYS A 315 -8.21 2.25 19.06
C LYS A 315 -8.65 0.86 19.52
N LYS A 316 -9.93 0.52 19.35
CA LYS A 316 -10.50 -0.68 19.95
C LYS A 316 -10.60 -1.80 18.92
N ASP A 317 -10.15 -2.98 19.32
CA ASP A 317 -10.23 -4.22 18.57
C ASP A 317 -9.79 -4.03 17.09
N ASN A 318 -10.55 -4.52 16.12
CA ASN A 318 -10.20 -4.42 14.69
C ASN A 318 -10.49 -3.04 14.06
N SER A 319 -11.06 -2.09 14.80
CA SER A 319 -11.44 -0.77 14.26
C SER A 319 -10.33 -0.04 13.52
N PRO A 320 -9.09 0.07 14.07
CA PRO A 320 -8.01 0.77 13.37
C PRO A 320 -7.65 0.10 12.05
N LEU A 321 -7.61 -1.23 12.02
CA LEU A 321 -7.30 -2.03 10.82
C LEU A 321 -8.39 -1.88 9.76
N ASN A 322 -9.66 -2.03 10.15
CA ASN A 322 -10.78 -1.90 9.24
C ASN A 322 -10.89 -0.50 8.62
N LEU A 323 -10.64 0.57 9.40
CA LEU A 323 -10.58 1.92 8.84
C LEU A 323 -9.35 2.14 7.94
N ASN A 324 -8.19 1.53 8.24
CA ASN A 324 -7.02 1.54 7.37
C ASN A 324 -7.35 0.89 6.02
N ILE A 325 -8.01 -0.27 6.03
CA ILE A 325 -8.45 -1.00 4.84
C ILE A 325 -9.38 -0.14 3.98
N LEU A 326 -10.39 0.52 4.57
CA LEU A 326 -11.27 1.43 3.82
C LEU A 326 -10.48 2.57 3.16
N ARG A 327 -9.52 3.18 3.88
CA ARG A 327 -8.67 4.28 3.36
C ARG A 327 -7.78 3.82 2.21
N LYS A 328 -7.13 2.65 2.35
CA LYS A 328 -6.28 2.06 1.31
C LYS A 328 -7.06 1.79 0.04
N ASN A 329 -8.27 1.24 0.15
CA ASN A 329 -9.10 0.92 -1.00
C ASN A 329 -9.81 2.16 -1.61
N ALA A 330 -9.98 3.24 -0.86
CA ALA A 330 -10.46 4.53 -1.37
C ALA A 330 -9.38 5.26 -2.20
N LEU A 331 -8.10 5.03 -1.92
CA LEU A 331 -6.98 5.72 -2.58
C LEU A 331 -6.95 5.52 -4.10
N PRO A 332 -6.97 4.29 -4.65
CA PRO A 332 -6.93 4.07 -6.10
C PRO A 332 -8.11 4.72 -6.81
N LEU A 333 -9.32 4.67 -6.24
CA LEU A 333 -10.51 5.31 -6.81
C LEU A 333 -10.37 6.83 -6.91
N LEU A 334 -9.86 7.46 -5.86
CA LEU A 334 -9.61 8.90 -5.83
C LEU A 334 -8.50 9.29 -6.82
N LYS A 335 -7.42 8.52 -6.88
CA LYS A 335 -6.30 8.74 -7.79
C LYS A 335 -6.72 8.61 -9.25
N ASN A 336 -7.54 7.61 -9.57
CA ASN A 336 -8.02 7.35 -10.92
C ASN A 336 -8.84 8.52 -11.51
N VAL A 337 -9.56 9.26 -10.67
CA VAL A 337 -10.38 10.42 -11.08
C VAL A 337 -9.64 11.74 -10.89
N GLN A 338 -8.52 11.75 -10.16
CA GLN A 338 -7.75 12.95 -9.87
C GLN A 338 -7.14 13.54 -11.14
N SER A 339 -7.35 14.83 -11.36
CA SER A 339 -6.64 15.58 -12.42
C SER A 339 -5.52 16.44 -11.83
N ALA A 340 -4.54 16.83 -12.66
CA ALA A 340 -3.41 17.66 -12.24
C ALA A 340 -3.81 19.00 -11.59
N ARG A 341 -5.03 19.48 -11.84
CA ARG A 341 -5.55 20.76 -11.30
C ARG A 341 -6.36 20.61 -10.01
N VAL A 342 -6.63 19.38 -9.56
CA VAL A 342 -7.50 19.12 -8.41
C VAL A 342 -6.76 18.25 -7.40
N SER A 343 -6.46 18.78 -6.22
CA SER A 343 -5.88 17.99 -5.14
C SER A 343 -6.88 16.92 -4.65
N MET A 344 -6.37 15.83 -4.10
CA MET A 344 -7.22 14.74 -3.58
C MET A 344 -8.18 15.26 -2.50
N LYS A 345 -7.72 16.09 -1.55
CA LYS A 345 -8.59 16.71 -0.54
C LYS A 345 -9.74 17.51 -1.17
N LYS A 346 -9.47 18.24 -2.27
CA LYS A 346 -10.50 18.98 -2.99
C LYS A 346 -11.47 18.06 -3.73
N LEU A 347 -11.00 16.92 -4.21
CA LEU A 347 -11.85 15.90 -4.85
C LEU A 347 -12.79 15.26 -3.82
N MET A 348 -12.27 14.87 -2.65
CA MET A 348 -13.05 14.33 -1.52
C MET A 348 -14.13 15.35 -1.07
N PHE A 349 -13.75 16.62 -0.93
CA PHE A 349 -14.70 17.69 -0.59
C PHE A 349 -15.79 17.87 -1.65
N LYS A 350 -15.45 17.77 -2.94
CA LYS A 350 -16.46 17.78 -4.02
C LYS A 350 -17.41 16.60 -3.93
N ALA A 351 -16.90 15.40 -3.61
CA ALA A 351 -17.73 14.21 -3.44
C ALA A 351 -18.68 14.35 -2.24
N ALA A 352 -18.23 14.99 -1.14
CA ALA A 352 -19.09 15.29 -0.01
C ALA A 352 -20.23 16.25 -0.33
N LEU A 353 -19.96 17.25 -1.17
CA LEU A 353 -20.97 18.25 -1.56
C LEU A 353 -21.93 17.76 -2.64
N ASN A 354 -21.46 16.95 -3.59
CA ASN A 354 -22.25 16.54 -4.77
C ASN A 354 -22.08 15.05 -5.06
N VAL A 355 -23.19 14.35 -5.03
CA VAL A 355 -23.32 12.91 -5.30
C VAL A 355 -22.76 12.51 -6.69
N ASP A 356 -22.84 13.37 -7.70
CA ASP A 356 -22.32 13.04 -9.04
C ASP A 356 -20.78 12.86 -9.01
N TRP A 357 -20.08 13.63 -8.16
CA TRP A 357 -18.66 13.43 -7.95
C TRP A 357 -18.35 12.11 -7.22
N LEU A 358 -19.16 11.77 -6.20
CA LEU A 358 -19.02 10.49 -5.51
C LEU A 358 -19.26 9.32 -6.47
N GLN A 359 -20.32 9.38 -7.27
CA GLN A 359 -20.62 8.38 -8.30
C GLN A 359 -19.50 8.27 -9.34
N LYS A 360 -18.93 9.41 -9.78
CA LYS A 360 -17.81 9.42 -10.69
C LYS A 360 -16.59 8.69 -10.10
N ILE A 361 -16.29 8.90 -8.82
CA ILE A 361 -15.18 8.22 -8.12
C ILE A 361 -15.45 6.71 -8.03
N LEU A 362 -16.65 6.33 -7.61
CA LEU A 362 -17.00 4.92 -7.39
C LEU A 362 -17.15 4.10 -8.68
N PHE A 363 -17.55 4.73 -9.78
CA PHE A 363 -18.00 4.00 -11.00
C PHE A 363 -17.06 4.15 -12.18
N THR A 364 -16.05 5.03 -12.13
CA THR A 364 -15.00 5.08 -13.14
C THR A 364 -14.15 3.82 -13.05
N PRO A 365 -14.04 2.99 -14.11
CA PRO A 365 -13.16 1.83 -14.12
C PRO A 365 -11.73 2.23 -13.76
N LEU A 366 -11.04 1.42 -13.00
CA LEU A 366 -9.60 1.59 -12.76
C LEU A 366 -8.85 1.35 -14.07
N LYS A 367 -7.80 2.12 -14.27
CA LYS A 367 -6.92 2.03 -15.44
C LYS A 367 -5.76 1.12 -15.14
#